data_3a6afa5080eec99c4a7cfa33a26f7305
#
_entry.id   3a6afa5080eec99c4a7cfa33a26f7305
#
_cell.length_a   1.000
_cell.length_b   1.000
_cell.length_c   1.000
_cell.angle_alpha   90.00
_cell.angle_beta   90.00
_cell.angle_gamma   90.00
#
_symmetry.space_group_name_H-M   'P 1'
#
loop_
_entity.id
_entity.type
_entity.pdbx_description
1 polymer ?
#
loop_
_entity_poly.entity_id
_entity_poly.type
_entity_poly.pdbx_seq_one_letter_code
_entity_poly.pdbx_strand_id
1 'polypeptide(L)'
;IVADRFHISQHIGRAFTNHRIQVMKTFKKGDRRSKHLKKYWRLLQKNAWELKGQHRYWRPSFRDHLTEAEIVDRLLSYDDSLKRGYEVYQDFLSAIRRQDVPEFVALLKEDYKELPEHYQPVFTTFKKYQTEIKRALRVPYSNGPIECL
;
A
#
# COMPACT_ATOMS: atom_id res chain seq x y z
N ILE A 1 -20.24 -4.51 12.23
CA ILE A 1 -19.24 -4.36 11.17
C ILE A 1 -18.63 -5.69 10.86
N VAL A 2 -18.68 -6.07 9.61
CA VAL A 2 -18.01 -7.29 9.14
C VAL A 2 -16.62 -6.92 8.67
N ALA A 3 -15.61 -7.43 9.37
CA ALA A 3 -14.23 -7.26 8.95
C ALA A 3 -13.85 -8.44 8.06
N ASP A 4 -13.33 -8.18 6.87
CA ASP A 4 -12.72 -9.17 6.02
C ASP A 4 -11.39 -8.65 5.48
N ARG A 5 -10.58 -9.57 4.93
CA ARG A 5 -9.23 -9.21 4.48
C ARG A 5 -9.22 -8.14 3.40
N PHE A 6 -10.21 -8.16 2.53
CA PHE A 6 -10.32 -7.18 1.46
C PHE A 6 -10.56 -5.77 2.02
N HIS A 7 -11.51 -5.63 2.96
CA HIS A 7 -11.80 -4.34 3.58
C HIS A 7 -10.62 -3.80 4.39
N ILE A 8 -9.91 -4.68 5.10
CA ILE A 8 -8.72 -4.28 5.84
C ILE A 8 -7.67 -3.72 4.88
N SER A 9 -7.40 -4.43 3.79
CA SER A 9 -6.46 -4.00 2.77
C SER A 9 -6.88 -2.67 2.14
N GLN A 10 -8.18 -2.48 1.91
CA GLN A 10 -8.71 -1.23 1.35
C GLN A 10 -8.46 -0.05 2.27
N HIS A 11 -8.62 -0.21 3.57
CA HIS A 11 -8.42 0.87 4.53
C HIS A 11 -6.98 1.41 4.46
N ILE A 12 -6.00 0.53 4.57
CA ILE A 12 -4.60 0.97 4.49
C ILE A 12 -4.25 1.45 3.08
N GLY A 13 -4.84 0.83 2.05
CA GLY A 13 -4.65 1.24 0.67
C GLY A 13 -5.15 2.65 0.39
N ARG A 14 -6.28 3.05 0.97
CA ARG A 14 -6.80 4.41 0.84
C ARG A 14 -5.87 5.43 1.50
N ALA A 15 -5.34 5.11 2.67
CA ALA A 15 -4.38 5.99 3.34
C ALA A 15 -3.14 6.18 2.47
N PHE A 16 -2.63 5.12 1.87
CA PHE A 16 -1.49 5.21 0.97
C PHE A 16 -1.82 6.02 -0.29
N THR A 17 -3.00 5.82 -0.88
CA THR A 17 -3.45 6.61 -2.04
C THR A 17 -3.50 8.10 -1.70
N ASN A 18 -4.05 8.47 -0.55
CA ASN A 18 -4.11 9.86 -0.12
C ASN A 18 -2.71 10.43 0.10
N HIS A 19 -1.80 9.63 0.62
CA HIS A 19 -0.40 10.01 0.80
C HIS A 19 0.26 10.33 -0.55
N ARG A 20 0.07 9.45 -1.54
CA ARG A 20 0.57 9.66 -2.89
C ARG A 20 0.05 10.99 -3.47
N ILE A 21 -1.23 11.25 -3.31
CA ILE A 21 -1.85 12.49 -3.82
C ILE A 21 -1.26 13.72 -3.11
N GLN A 22 -1.07 13.65 -1.79
CA GLN A 22 -0.45 14.72 -1.03
C GLN A 22 0.97 15.01 -1.54
N VAL A 23 1.75 13.96 -1.78
CA VAL A 23 3.11 14.13 -2.32
C VAL A 23 3.08 14.77 -3.70
N MET A 24 2.14 14.35 -4.56
CA MET A 24 1.99 14.97 -5.88
C MET A 24 1.76 16.48 -5.77
N LYS A 25 1.01 16.92 -4.78
CA LYS A 25 0.71 18.34 -4.57
C LYS A 25 1.90 19.16 -4.07
N THR A 26 2.95 18.51 -3.57
CA THR A 26 4.17 19.21 -3.15
C THR A 26 5.04 19.63 -4.32
N PHE A 27 4.83 19.05 -5.49
CA PHE A 27 5.61 19.37 -6.68
C PHE A 27 4.95 20.49 -7.47
N LYS A 28 5.78 21.26 -8.18
CA LYS A 28 5.29 22.34 -9.04
C LYS A 28 4.46 21.76 -10.20
N LYS A 29 3.49 22.54 -10.66
CA LYS A 29 2.69 22.18 -11.84
C LYS A 29 3.60 21.86 -13.01
N GLY A 30 3.35 20.72 -13.64
CA GLY A 30 4.15 20.26 -14.79
C GLY A 30 5.40 19.44 -14.42
N ASP A 31 5.68 19.29 -13.13
CA ASP A 31 6.80 18.46 -12.68
C ASP A 31 6.58 17.01 -13.12
N ARG A 32 7.63 16.41 -13.69
CA ARG A 32 7.57 15.02 -14.17
C ARG A 32 7.26 14.04 -13.05
N ARG A 33 7.75 14.30 -11.85
CA ARG A 33 7.54 13.41 -10.69
C ARG A 33 6.06 13.29 -10.37
N SER A 34 5.34 14.41 -10.39
CA SER A 34 3.90 14.40 -10.18
C SER A 34 3.19 13.59 -11.27
N LYS A 35 3.58 13.77 -12.52
CA LYS A 35 3.00 13.02 -13.64
C LYS A 35 3.26 11.53 -13.54
N HIS A 36 4.47 11.15 -13.14
CA HIS A 36 4.83 9.74 -12.94
C HIS A 36 4.00 9.10 -11.82
N LEU A 37 3.87 9.79 -10.69
CA LEU A 37 3.09 9.32 -9.56
C LEU A 37 1.62 9.14 -9.92
N LYS A 38 1.10 10.00 -10.79
CA LYS A 38 -0.27 9.87 -11.28
C LYS A 38 -0.42 8.70 -12.25
N LYS A 39 0.49 8.59 -13.21
CA LYS A 39 0.41 7.58 -14.28
C LYS A 39 0.53 6.17 -13.75
N TYR A 40 1.44 5.93 -12.82
CA TYR A 40 1.79 4.59 -12.36
C TYR A 40 1.21 4.24 -10.99
N TRP A 41 0.08 4.86 -10.63
CA TRP A 41 -0.56 4.63 -9.34
C TRP A 41 -0.90 3.16 -9.09
N ARG A 42 -1.26 2.41 -10.14
CA ARG A 42 -1.61 0.99 -10.00
C ARG A 42 -0.42 0.15 -9.56
N LEU A 43 0.76 0.45 -10.06
CA LEU A 43 1.97 -0.27 -9.64
C LEU A 43 2.30 -0.02 -8.18
N LEU A 44 2.09 1.21 -7.70
CA LEU A 44 2.29 1.54 -6.29
C LEU A 44 1.26 0.87 -5.40
N GLN A 45 0.04 0.70 -5.88
CA GLN A 45 -1.05 0.10 -5.11
C GLN A 45 -0.95 -1.44 -5.07
N LYS A 46 -0.29 -2.02 -6.05
CA LYS A 46 -0.16 -3.46 -6.24
C LYS A 46 0.67 -4.09 -5.13
N ASN A 47 0.38 -5.34 -4.79
CA ASN A 47 1.22 -6.10 -3.89
C ASN A 47 2.64 -6.19 -4.45
N ALA A 48 3.64 -5.88 -3.63
CA ALA A 48 5.02 -5.83 -4.11
C ALA A 48 5.49 -7.16 -4.69
N TRP A 49 5.04 -8.28 -4.13
CA TRP A 49 5.42 -9.61 -4.64
C TRP A 49 4.81 -9.95 -6.01
N GLU A 50 3.85 -9.17 -6.47
CA GLU A 50 3.22 -9.36 -7.78
C GLU A 50 3.87 -8.48 -8.86
N LEU A 51 4.77 -7.58 -8.49
CA LEU A 51 5.45 -6.72 -9.46
C LEU A 51 6.38 -7.55 -10.35
N LYS A 52 6.26 -7.33 -11.66
CA LYS A 52 7.11 -8.01 -12.63
C LYS A 52 8.53 -7.44 -12.56
N GLY A 53 9.51 -8.32 -12.41
CA GLY A 53 10.90 -7.92 -12.22
C GLY A 53 11.89 -8.53 -13.22
N GLN A 54 11.41 -9.26 -14.24
CA GLN A 54 12.28 -10.00 -15.15
C GLN A 54 12.48 -9.34 -16.51
N HIS A 55 11.47 -8.62 -17.02
CA HIS A 55 11.53 -8.02 -18.35
C HIS A 55 11.52 -6.51 -18.28
N ARG A 56 12.50 -5.90 -18.92
CA ARG A 56 12.58 -4.45 -19.06
C ARG A 56 11.93 -4.05 -20.38
N TYR A 57 10.93 -3.18 -20.28
CA TYR A 57 10.27 -2.60 -21.43
C TYR A 57 10.62 -1.13 -21.52
N TRP A 58 10.66 -0.59 -22.75
CA TRP A 58 10.82 0.84 -22.95
C TRP A 58 9.67 1.61 -22.29
N ARG A 59 10.01 2.54 -21.42
CA ARG A 59 9.04 3.39 -20.72
C ARG A 59 9.23 4.83 -21.17
N PRO A 60 8.40 5.32 -22.13
CA PRO A 60 8.60 6.67 -22.69
C PRO A 60 8.65 7.78 -21.64
N SER A 61 7.84 7.66 -20.59
CA SER A 61 7.80 8.67 -19.51
C SER A 61 9.14 8.80 -18.79
N PHE A 62 9.91 7.72 -18.70
CA PHE A 62 11.24 7.69 -18.06
C PHE A 62 12.37 7.72 -19.06
N ARG A 63 12.09 7.54 -20.36
CA ARG A 63 13.10 7.38 -21.41
C ARG A 63 14.14 6.32 -21.06
N ASP A 64 13.66 5.20 -20.56
CA ASP A 64 14.51 4.10 -20.10
C ASP A 64 13.77 2.78 -20.19
N HIS A 65 14.53 1.69 -20.21
CA HIS A 65 13.98 0.34 -20.15
C HIS A 65 13.90 -0.08 -18.69
N LEU A 66 12.69 -0.30 -18.19
CA LEU A 66 12.46 -0.58 -16.79
C LEU A 66 11.48 -1.74 -16.60
N THR A 67 11.74 -2.55 -15.56
CA THR A 67 10.75 -3.49 -15.04
C THR A 67 9.72 -2.75 -14.21
N GLU A 68 8.60 -3.40 -13.89
CA GLU A 68 7.61 -2.81 -12.99
C GLU A 68 8.20 -2.48 -11.62
N ALA A 69 9.02 -3.39 -11.08
CA ALA A 69 9.69 -3.17 -9.80
C ALA A 69 10.63 -1.96 -9.85
N GLU A 70 11.35 -1.81 -10.94
CA GLU A 70 12.24 -0.65 -11.13
C GLU A 70 11.48 0.67 -11.24
N ILE A 71 10.30 0.65 -11.87
CA ILE A 71 9.43 1.84 -11.91
C ILE A 71 9.05 2.25 -10.49
N VAL A 72 8.59 1.30 -9.68
CA VAL A 72 8.21 1.57 -8.29
C VAL A 72 9.39 2.15 -7.52
N ASP A 73 10.57 1.58 -7.66
CA ASP A 73 11.77 2.10 -6.99
C ASP A 73 12.04 3.56 -7.36
N ARG A 74 11.88 3.90 -8.64
CA ARG A 74 12.04 5.30 -9.09
C ARG A 74 11.01 6.22 -8.49
N LEU A 75 9.74 5.79 -8.47
CA LEU A 75 8.67 6.60 -7.88
C LEU A 75 8.93 6.85 -6.39
N LEU A 76 9.38 5.84 -5.66
CA LEU A 76 9.66 5.99 -4.23
C LEU A 76 10.90 6.83 -3.94
N SER A 77 11.78 6.99 -4.92
CA SER A 77 12.93 7.88 -4.76
C SER A 77 12.56 9.36 -4.76
N TYR A 78 11.34 9.71 -5.17
CA TYR A 78 10.90 11.10 -5.27
C TYR A 78 10.55 11.73 -3.93
N ASP A 79 10.24 10.92 -2.92
CA ASP A 79 9.81 11.42 -1.62
C ASP A 79 10.02 10.35 -0.55
N ASP A 80 10.81 10.69 0.48
CA ASP A 80 11.16 9.73 1.53
C ASP A 80 9.95 9.32 2.36
N SER A 81 9.03 10.24 2.61
CA SER A 81 7.82 9.90 3.37
C SER A 81 6.94 8.93 2.60
N LEU A 82 6.83 9.09 1.28
CA LEU A 82 6.07 8.16 0.45
C LEU A 82 6.70 6.77 0.45
N LYS A 83 8.03 6.70 0.40
CA LYS A 83 8.75 5.44 0.51
C LYS A 83 8.41 4.74 1.83
N ARG A 84 8.43 5.48 2.94
CA ARG A 84 8.06 4.93 4.25
C ARG A 84 6.60 4.47 4.27
N GLY A 85 5.69 5.26 3.72
CA GLY A 85 4.28 4.89 3.61
C GLY A 85 4.09 3.61 2.78
N TYR A 86 4.84 3.48 1.70
CA TYR A 86 4.82 2.27 0.87
C TYR A 86 5.27 1.04 1.66
N GLU A 87 6.36 1.16 2.41
CA GLU A 87 6.87 0.05 3.23
C GLU A 87 5.83 -0.39 4.26
N VAL A 88 5.21 0.56 4.95
CA VAL A 88 4.16 0.25 5.93
C VAL A 88 2.97 -0.42 5.27
N TYR A 89 2.51 0.12 4.14
CA TYR A 89 1.40 -0.45 3.37
C TYR A 89 1.72 -1.90 2.97
N GLN A 90 2.90 -2.16 2.42
CA GLN A 90 3.30 -3.50 2.00
C GLN A 90 3.44 -4.45 3.19
N ASP A 91 3.92 -3.96 4.33
CA ASP A 91 4.01 -4.79 5.54
C ASP A 91 2.63 -5.27 5.99
N PHE A 92 1.63 -4.38 5.98
CA PHE A 92 0.25 -4.77 6.29
C PHE A 92 -0.30 -5.76 5.25
N LEU A 93 -0.08 -5.51 3.96
CA LEU A 93 -0.54 -6.42 2.91
C LEU A 93 0.08 -7.81 3.09
N SER A 94 1.36 -7.87 3.40
CA SER A 94 2.07 -9.14 3.60
C SER A 94 1.53 -9.90 4.82
N ALA A 95 1.31 -9.20 5.95
CA ALA A 95 0.75 -9.82 7.13
C ALA A 95 -0.66 -10.39 6.87
N ILE A 96 -1.47 -9.63 6.13
CA ILE A 96 -2.83 -10.06 5.77
C ILE A 96 -2.77 -11.30 4.86
N ARG A 97 -1.93 -11.27 3.83
CA ARG A 97 -1.81 -12.37 2.88
C ARG A 97 -1.33 -13.66 3.55
N ARG A 98 -0.33 -13.54 4.41
CA ARG A 98 0.23 -14.70 5.13
C ARG A 98 -0.60 -15.12 6.33
N GLN A 99 -1.68 -14.39 6.61
CA GLN A 99 -2.52 -14.66 7.78
C GLN A 99 -1.71 -14.62 9.08
N ASP A 100 -0.72 -13.72 9.10
CA ASP A 100 0.23 -13.60 10.21
C ASP A 100 -0.32 -12.64 11.26
N VAL A 101 -1.15 -13.18 12.16
CA VAL A 101 -1.79 -12.39 13.22
C VAL A 101 -0.76 -11.73 14.14
N PRO A 102 0.27 -12.43 14.63
CA PRO A 102 1.30 -11.79 15.46
C PRO A 102 1.97 -10.60 14.78
N GLU A 103 2.30 -10.73 13.48
CA GLU A 103 2.90 -9.64 12.72
C GLU A 103 1.95 -8.46 12.57
N PHE A 104 0.69 -8.73 12.25
CA PHE A 104 -0.32 -7.67 12.15
C PHE A 104 -0.43 -6.88 13.45
N VAL A 105 -0.49 -7.56 14.58
CA VAL A 105 -0.54 -6.93 15.90
C VAL A 105 0.72 -6.13 16.19
N ALA A 106 1.89 -6.67 15.84
CA ALA A 106 3.16 -5.97 16.01
C ALA A 106 3.19 -4.68 15.21
N LEU A 107 2.69 -4.71 13.97
CA LEU A 107 2.60 -3.51 13.13
C LEU A 107 1.72 -2.44 13.77
N LEU A 108 0.64 -2.83 14.45
CA LEU A 108 -0.23 -1.87 15.12
C LEU A 108 0.43 -1.21 16.34
N LYS A 109 1.45 -1.84 16.91
CA LYS A 109 2.15 -1.31 18.08
C LYS A 109 3.27 -0.35 17.73
N GLU A 110 3.69 -0.30 16.46
CA GLU A 110 4.73 0.61 16.03
C GLU A 110 4.28 2.07 16.07
N ASP A 111 5.24 2.97 16.22
CA ASP A 111 5.01 4.40 16.17
C ASP A 111 5.25 4.89 14.73
N TYR A 112 4.22 5.46 14.13
CA TYR A 112 4.26 5.95 12.76
C TYR A 112 4.20 7.48 12.71
N LYS A 113 4.87 8.16 13.63
CA LYS A 113 4.87 9.63 13.68
C LYS A 113 5.38 10.29 12.41
N GLU A 114 6.26 9.62 11.69
CA GLU A 114 6.81 10.12 10.42
C GLU A 114 5.81 10.07 9.27
N LEU A 115 4.70 9.36 9.42
CA LEU A 115 3.66 9.31 8.39
C LEU A 115 2.69 10.49 8.54
N PRO A 116 2.03 10.91 7.45
CA PRO A 116 0.98 11.91 7.53
C PRO A 116 -0.10 11.53 8.54
N GLU A 117 -0.67 12.53 9.19
CA GLU A 117 -1.65 12.33 10.25
C GLU A 117 -2.87 11.51 9.82
N HIS A 118 -3.25 11.56 8.56
CA HIS A 118 -4.43 10.87 8.08
C HIS A 118 -4.32 9.34 8.14
N TYR A 119 -3.12 8.80 8.39
CA TYR A 119 -2.97 7.37 8.67
C TYR A 119 -3.50 6.99 10.05
N GLN A 120 -3.49 7.90 11.01
CA GLN A 120 -3.87 7.60 12.38
C GLN A 120 -5.30 7.06 12.54
N PRO A 121 -6.32 7.60 11.84
CA PRO A 121 -7.65 7.00 11.90
C PRO A 121 -7.69 5.54 11.45
N VAL A 122 -6.87 5.16 10.47
CA VAL A 122 -6.79 3.77 10.01
C VAL A 122 -6.26 2.87 11.13
N PHE A 123 -5.15 3.26 11.74
CA PHE A 123 -4.56 2.48 12.84
C PHE A 123 -5.48 2.43 14.05
N THR A 124 -6.14 3.53 14.36
CA THR A 124 -7.13 3.58 15.45
C THR A 124 -8.28 2.61 15.18
N THR A 125 -8.79 2.58 13.95
CA THR A 125 -9.85 1.66 13.54
C THR A 125 -9.38 0.21 13.65
N PHE A 126 -8.17 -0.09 13.19
CA PHE A 126 -7.62 -1.44 13.29
C PHE A 126 -7.47 -1.90 14.74
N LYS A 127 -7.05 -1.01 15.64
CA LYS A 127 -6.93 -1.32 17.06
C LYS A 127 -8.31 -1.55 17.68
N LYS A 128 -9.30 -0.72 17.33
CA LYS A 128 -10.66 -0.83 17.84
C LYS A 128 -11.30 -2.17 17.44
N TYR A 129 -11.10 -2.60 16.22
CA TYR A 129 -11.69 -3.83 15.68
C TYR A 129 -10.70 -4.98 15.62
N GLN A 130 -9.70 -4.97 16.49
CA GLN A 130 -8.61 -5.95 16.47
C GLN A 130 -9.09 -7.39 16.60
N THR A 131 -10.11 -7.65 17.43
CA THR A 131 -10.66 -9.00 17.61
C THR A 131 -11.29 -9.51 16.32
N GLU A 132 -12.09 -8.68 15.65
CA GLU A 132 -12.75 -9.02 14.39
C GLU A 132 -11.72 -9.22 13.27
N ILE A 133 -10.70 -8.39 13.25
CA ILE A 133 -9.61 -8.50 12.26
C ILE A 133 -8.83 -9.79 12.45
N LYS A 134 -8.51 -10.15 13.69
CA LYS A 134 -7.83 -11.42 13.99
C LYS A 134 -8.64 -12.61 13.47
N ARG A 135 -9.96 -12.58 13.64
CA ARG A 135 -10.84 -13.63 13.10
C ARG A 135 -10.78 -13.67 11.59
N ALA A 136 -10.87 -12.51 10.93
CA ALA A 136 -10.83 -12.42 9.50
C ALA A 136 -9.52 -12.96 8.93
N LEU A 137 -8.39 -12.68 9.59
CA LEU A 137 -7.09 -13.16 9.17
C LEU A 137 -6.92 -14.68 9.35
N ARG A 138 -7.64 -15.28 10.26
CA ARG A 138 -7.57 -16.74 10.49
C ARG A 138 -8.37 -17.55 9.49
N VAL A 139 -9.24 -16.90 8.73
CA VAL A 139 -10.03 -17.59 7.69
C VAL A 139 -9.09 -17.98 6.55
N PRO A 140 -9.06 -19.26 6.13
CA PRO A 140 -8.07 -19.75 5.16
C PRO A 140 -8.29 -19.28 3.72
N TYR A 141 -9.41 -18.62 3.43
CA TYR A 141 -9.72 -18.17 2.07
C TYR A 141 -10.24 -16.73 2.10
N SER A 142 -10.20 -16.05 0.93
CA SER A 142 -10.76 -14.71 0.82
C SER A 142 -12.28 -14.77 0.79
N ASN A 143 -12.93 -13.67 1.18
CA ASN A 143 -14.39 -13.58 1.15
C ASN A 143 -14.97 -13.54 -0.26
N GLY A 144 -14.20 -13.08 -1.24
CA GLY A 144 -14.66 -12.97 -2.62
C GLY A 144 -15.27 -14.24 -3.20
N PRO A 145 -14.59 -15.40 -3.12
CA PRO A 145 -15.17 -16.67 -3.62
C PRO A 145 -16.44 -17.09 -2.90
N ILE A 146 -16.56 -16.76 -1.62
CA ILE A 146 -17.74 -17.10 -0.82
C ILE A 146 -18.93 -16.23 -1.22
N GLU A 147 -18.69 -14.97 -1.45
CA GLU A 147 -19.74 -14.03 -1.83
C GLU A 147 -20.38 -14.39 -3.15
N CYS A 148 -19.69 -15.12 -3.99
CA CYS A 148 -20.23 -15.61 -5.25
C CYS A 148 -21.17 -16.79 -5.10
N LEU A 149 -21.23 -17.37 -3.94
CA LEU A 149 -22.11 -18.49 -3.63
C LEU A 149 -23.44 -18.00 -3.10
#